data_7df9985ed69defd57e5e006012fad2ee
#
_entry.id   7df9985ed69defd57e5e006012fad2ee
#
_cell.length_a   1.000
_cell.length_b   1.000
_cell.length_c   1.000
_cell.angle_alpha   90.00
_cell.angle_beta   90.00
_cell.angle_gamma   90.00
#
_symmetry.space_group_name_H-M   'P 1'
#
loop_
_entity.id
_entity.type
_entity.pdbx_description
1 polymer ?
#
loop_
_entity_poly.entity_id
_entity_poly.type
_entity_poly.pdbx_seq_one_letter_code
_entity_poly.pdbx_strand_id
1 'polypeptide(L)'
;SERAIKWFAAGWLFLFLMRVGVYYHLEVMVILPLVFVSNKHPWRSLVAVIVASIWAGMSRVNWFPMPAMIAIAIYFLETPLNSSATESNSTSFKQILRYLSQPALWGVAGLISALLTQVVYVYLSGNSGNADAFTSSFTSDLLWYRLWPNANFPLGVIPAALLVSGPLIVTVTLATHQWKSLHSIRWLGLIGMLLALFAGSAVVSTKIGGGGDLHNMDAYAVLVGIVALYFFSGRVQAEPSEKQ
;
A
#
# COMPACT_ATOMS: atom_id res chain seq x y z
N SER A 1 -4.98 -29.10 -4.12
CA SER A 1 -6.14 -28.85 -3.27
C SER A 1 -6.09 -27.43 -2.73
N GLU A 2 -7.24 -26.83 -2.43
CA GLU A 2 -7.34 -25.45 -1.89
C GLU A 2 -6.49 -25.26 -0.63
N ARG A 3 -6.43 -26.30 0.21
CA ARG A 3 -5.61 -26.30 1.43
C ARG A 3 -4.11 -26.19 1.14
N ALA A 4 -3.62 -26.87 0.08
CA ALA A 4 -2.22 -26.79 -0.31
C ALA A 4 -1.85 -25.37 -0.83
N ILE A 5 -2.74 -24.72 -1.57
CA ILE A 5 -2.56 -23.35 -2.05
C ILE A 5 -2.47 -22.38 -0.88
N LYS A 6 -3.35 -22.52 0.13
CA LYS A 6 -3.32 -21.68 1.34
C LYS A 6 -2.01 -21.83 2.12
N TRP A 7 -1.50 -23.06 2.27
CA TRP A 7 -0.23 -23.30 2.94
C TRP A 7 0.97 -22.80 2.14
N PHE A 8 0.94 -22.97 0.80
CA PHE A 8 1.96 -22.39 -0.07
C PHE A 8 1.98 -20.87 0.04
N ALA A 9 0.82 -20.23 -0.05
CA ALA A 9 0.70 -18.78 0.05
C ALA A 9 1.15 -18.25 1.42
N ALA A 10 0.80 -18.94 2.52
CA ALA A 10 1.25 -18.58 3.85
C ALA A 10 2.77 -18.70 4.01
N GLY A 11 3.36 -19.79 3.54
CA GLY A 11 4.81 -20.00 3.55
C GLY A 11 5.53 -18.98 2.69
N TRP A 12 5.01 -18.69 1.49
CA TRP A 12 5.58 -17.67 0.61
C TRP A 12 5.49 -16.27 1.22
N LEU A 13 4.35 -15.90 1.78
CA LEU A 13 4.16 -14.61 2.44
C LEU A 13 5.13 -14.45 3.63
N PHE A 14 5.33 -15.50 4.42
CA PHE A 14 6.30 -15.52 5.51
C PHE A 14 7.73 -15.26 4.99
N LEU A 15 8.17 -15.99 3.95
CA LEU A 15 9.48 -15.79 3.33
C LEU A 15 9.63 -14.41 2.71
N PHE A 16 8.56 -13.90 2.10
CA PHE A 16 8.48 -12.56 1.52
C PHE A 16 8.74 -11.49 2.58
N LEU A 17 8.01 -11.52 3.69
CA LEU A 17 8.17 -10.55 4.77
C LEU A 17 9.55 -10.63 5.43
N MET A 18 10.11 -11.85 5.58
CA MET A 18 11.46 -12.03 6.11
C MET A 18 12.55 -11.42 5.21
N ARG A 19 12.34 -11.39 3.90
CA ARG A 19 13.34 -10.87 2.94
C ARG A 19 13.26 -9.36 2.75
N VAL A 20 12.08 -8.77 2.94
CA VAL A 20 11.89 -7.34 2.73
C VAL A 20 12.31 -6.50 3.93
N GLY A 21 12.33 -7.09 5.11
CA GLY A 21 12.87 -6.45 6.32
C GLY A 21 12.13 -5.18 6.72
N VAL A 22 10.85 -5.32 7.08
CA VAL A 22 10.08 -4.20 7.66
C VAL A 22 10.62 -3.89 9.06
N TYR A 23 11.05 -2.65 9.28
CA TYR A 23 11.51 -2.25 10.61
C TYR A 23 10.33 -2.22 11.60
N TYR A 24 10.52 -2.75 12.80
CA TYR A 24 9.46 -2.92 13.80
C TYR A 24 8.68 -1.64 14.13
N HIS A 25 9.30 -0.47 14.11
CA HIS A 25 8.61 0.80 14.37
C HIS A 25 7.67 1.22 13.22
N LEU A 26 7.85 0.67 12.01
CA LEU A 26 6.96 0.90 10.86
C LEU A 26 5.69 0.06 10.95
N GLU A 27 5.71 -1.04 11.72
CA GLU A 27 4.54 -1.88 11.90
C GLU A 27 3.37 -1.16 12.57
N VAL A 28 3.65 -0.14 13.39
CA VAL A 28 2.62 0.72 13.98
C VAL A 28 1.70 1.32 12.92
N MET A 29 2.28 1.75 11.78
CA MET A 29 1.54 2.33 10.65
C MET A 29 0.69 1.31 9.90
N VAL A 30 0.97 0.03 10.07
CA VAL A 30 0.22 -1.08 9.48
C VAL A 30 -0.87 -1.55 10.43
N ILE A 31 -0.49 -1.77 11.70
CA ILE A 31 -1.39 -2.32 12.72
C ILE A 31 -2.55 -1.37 13.00
N LEU A 32 -2.30 -0.06 13.14
CA LEU A 32 -3.35 0.91 13.41
C LEU A 32 -4.47 0.90 12.35
N PRO A 33 -4.18 1.04 11.04
CA PRO A 33 -5.22 0.92 10.03
C PRO A 33 -5.89 -0.46 10.01
N LEU A 34 -5.15 -1.56 10.12
CA LEU A 34 -5.74 -2.92 10.10
C LEU A 34 -6.71 -3.18 11.24
N VAL A 35 -6.46 -2.62 12.42
CA VAL A 35 -7.30 -2.82 13.62
C VAL A 35 -8.48 -1.84 13.65
N PHE A 36 -8.27 -0.60 13.24
CA PHE A 36 -9.24 0.47 13.48
C PHE A 36 -10.03 0.92 12.25
N VAL A 37 -9.56 0.62 11.03
CA VAL A 37 -10.32 0.95 9.82
C VAL A 37 -11.56 0.06 9.72
N SER A 38 -12.70 0.70 9.50
CA SER A 38 -13.98 0.04 9.34
C SER A 38 -14.93 0.91 8.53
N ASN A 39 -15.59 0.31 7.55
CA ASN A 39 -16.59 0.99 6.72
C ASN A 39 -17.83 1.44 7.52
N LYS A 40 -18.07 0.82 8.69
CA LYS A 40 -19.19 1.17 9.59
C LYS A 40 -18.90 2.41 10.44
N HIS A 41 -17.63 2.75 10.64
CA HIS A 41 -17.19 3.83 11.53
C HIS A 41 -16.18 4.75 10.83
N PRO A 42 -16.63 5.61 9.89
CA PRO A 42 -15.73 6.42 9.06
C PRO A 42 -14.84 7.38 9.88
N TRP A 43 -15.34 7.93 10.98
CA TRP A 43 -14.56 8.80 11.88
C TRP A 43 -13.44 8.05 12.58
N ARG A 44 -13.70 6.85 13.08
CA ARG A 44 -12.69 5.99 13.68
C ARG A 44 -11.58 5.66 12.68
N SER A 45 -11.97 5.38 11.44
CA SER A 45 -11.03 5.12 10.35
C SER A 45 -10.17 6.34 10.03
N LEU A 46 -10.79 7.53 9.94
CA LEU A 46 -10.07 8.77 9.70
C LEU A 46 -9.06 9.07 10.81
N VAL A 47 -9.46 8.92 12.08
CA VAL A 47 -8.55 9.10 13.23
C VAL A 47 -7.39 8.11 13.17
N ALA A 48 -7.65 6.84 12.86
CA ALA A 48 -6.60 5.83 12.72
C ALA A 48 -5.60 6.18 11.61
N VAL A 49 -6.10 6.64 10.46
CA VAL A 49 -5.26 7.11 9.35
C VAL A 49 -4.42 8.30 9.78
N ILE A 50 -5.00 9.32 10.41
CA ILE A 50 -4.28 10.52 10.85
C ILE A 50 -3.19 10.14 11.85
N VAL A 51 -3.50 9.37 12.90
CA VAL A 51 -2.52 8.97 13.93
C VAL A 51 -1.39 8.14 13.34
N ALA A 52 -1.70 7.18 12.47
CA ALA A 52 -0.70 6.38 11.78
C ALA A 52 0.16 7.24 10.82
N SER A 53 -0.44 8.25 10.16
CA SER A 53 0.28 9.15 9.26
C SER A 53 1.17 10.15 10.01
N ILE A 54 0.78 10.58 11.21
CA ILE A 54 1.66 11.35 12.10
C ILE A 54 2.91 10.53 12.42
N TRP A 55 2.74 9.26 12.77
CA TRP A 55 3.87 8.36 13.01
C TRP A 55 4.75 8.18 11.77
N ALA A 56 4.15 8.05 10.58
CA ALA A 56 4.86 7.99 9.32
C ALA A 56 5.70 9.26 9.08
N GLY A 57 5.13 10.44 9.33
CA GLY A 57 5.80 11.73 9.20
C GLY A 57 7.05 11.88 10.06
N MET A 58 7.09 11.23 11.23
CA MET A 58 8.26 11.18 12.10
C MET A 58 9.27 10.09 11.72
N SER A 59 8.93 9.17 10.81
CA SER A 59 9.72 7.98 10.56
C SER A 59 10.41 8.00 9.20
N ARG A 60 9.68 7.80 8.10
CA ARG A 60 10.26 7.61 6.77
C ARG A 60 9.37 8.17 5.66
N VAL A 61 9.97 8.92 4.74
CA VAL A 61 9.26 9.57 3.62
C VAL A 61 8.52 8.58 2.71
N ASN A 62 9.11 7.43 2.40
CA ASN A 62 8.48 6.41 1.57
C ASN A 62 7.25 5.73 2.23
N TRP A 63 7.04 5.97 3.52
CA TRP A 63 5.88 5.47 4.26
C TRP A 63 4.75 6.49 4.44
N PHE A 64 4.94 7.73 4.02
CA PHE A 64 3.92 8.79 4.18
C PHE A 64 2.54 8.42 3.64
N PRO A 65 2.41 7.84 2.43
CA PRO A 65 1.11 7.47 1.90
C PRO A 65 0.56 6.17 2.49
N MET A 66 1.41 5.37 3.16
CA MET A 66 1.10 3.97 3.49
C MET A 66 -0.12 3.80 4.40
N PRO A 67 -0.31 4.57 5.51
CA PRO A 67 -1.48 4.42 6.38
C PRO A 67 -2.80 4.66 5.63
N ALA A 68 -2.84 5.70 4.79
CA ALA A 68 -4.00 5.99 3.96
C ALA A 68 -4.22 4.92 2.88
N MET A 69 -3.16 4.44 2.23
CA MET A 69 -3.25 3.39 1.21
C MET A 69 -3.74 2.06 1.78
N ILE A 70 -3.36 1.70 3.01
CA ILE A 70 -3.91 0.52 3.70
C ILE A 70 -5.42 0.70 3.92
N ALA A 71 -5.83 1.84 4.46
CA ALA A 71 -7.26 2.12 4.69
C ALA A 71 -8.07 2.09 3.39
N ILE A 72 -7.54 2.69 2.32
CA ILE A 72 -8.16 2.71 0.99
C ILE A 72 -8.20 1.30 0.39
N ALA A 73 -7.15 0.51 0.55
CA ALA A 73 -7.13 -0.88 0.08
C ALA A 73 -8.19 -1.73 0.79
N ILE A 74 -8.30 -1.63 2.12
CA ILE A 74 -9.35 -2.29 2.89
C ILE A 74 -10.73 -1.87 2.38
N TYR A 75 -10.94 -0.57 2.17
CA TYR A 75 -12.19 -0.05 1.62
C TYR A 75 -12.52 -0.66 0.26
N PHE A 76 -11.56 -0.69 -0.68
CA PHE A 76 -11.76 -1.29 -2.00
C PHE A 76 -11.96 -2.82 -1.94
N LEU A 77 -11.40 -3.49 -0.95
CA LEU A 77 -11.56 -4.94 -0.79
C LEU A 77 -12.89 -5.31 -0.11
N GLU A 78 -13.40 -4.45 0.80
CA GLU A 78 -14.58 -4.75 1.62
C GLU A 78 -15.86 -4.02 1.19
N THR A 79 -15.79 -2.98 0.34
CA THR A 79 -16.97 -2.18 -0.02
C THR A 79 -17.30 -2.29 -1.51
N PRO A 80 -18.38 -2.98 -1.90
CA PRO A 80 -18.84 -2.99 -3.28
C PRO A 80 -19.28 -1.59 -3.75
N LEU A 81 -19.01 -1.27 -5.01
CA LEU A 81 -19.43 0.00 -5.62
C LEU A 81 -20.95 0.05 -5.83
N ASN A 82 -21.56 -1.07 -6.25
CA ASN A 82 -22.95 -1.18 -6.63
C ASN A 82 -23.90 -1.55 -5.48
N SER A 83 -23.46 -1.47 -4.22
CA SER A 83 -24.28 -1.83 -3.05
C SER A 83 -25.56 -1.01 -2.88
N SER A 84 -25.70 0.10 -3.61
CA SER A 84 -26.85 1.02 -3.56
C SER A 84 -27.60 1.11 -4.89
N ALA A 85 -27.37 0.22 -5.85
CA ALA A 85 -28.00 0.29 -7.16
C ALA A 85 -29.49 -0.13 -7.08
N THR A 86 -30.36 0.86 -6.99
CA THR A 86 -31.77 0.71 -7.28
C THR A 86 -31.95 0.86 -8.80
N GLU A 87 -32.30 -0.20 -9.49
CA GLU A 87 -32.91 -0.25 -10.83
C GLU A 87 -32.20 0.34 -12.07
N SER A 88 -30.95 0.74 -12.05
CA SER A 88 -30.27 1.18 -13.27
C SER A 88 -28.97 0.42 -13.51
N ASN A 89 -28.87 -0.28 -14.65
CA ASN A 89 -27.75 -1.14 -15.06
C ASN A 89 -26.45 -0.37 -15.39
N SER A 90 -26.38 0.94 -15.17
CA SER A 90 -25.17 1.74 -15.43
C SER A 90 -24.73 2.46 -14.15
N THR A 91 -23.49 2.21 -13.73
CA THR A 91 -22.86 2.96 -12.63
C THR A 91 -22.77 4.43 -13.02
N SER A 92 -23.55 5.29 -12.36
CA SER A 92 -23.56 6.73 -12.62
C SER A 92 -22.22 7.36 -12.18
N PHE A 93 -21.72 8.33 -12.94
CA PHE A 93 -20.52 9.12 -12.56
C PHE A 93 -20.65 9.73 -11.15
N LYS A 94 -21.84 10.18 -10.77
CA LYS A 94 -22.12 10.71 -9.43
C LYS A 94 -21.94 9.65 -8.33
N GLN A 95 -22.30 8.41 -8.62
CA GLN A 95 -22.11 7.27 -7.70
C GLN A 95 -20.63 6.93 -7.52
N ILE A 96 -19.84 6.95 -8.60
CA ILE A 96 -18.40 6.77 -8.55
C ILE A 96 -17.75 7.87 -7.71
N LEU A 97 -18.11 9.12 -7.95
CA LEU A 97 -17.56 10.25 -7.21
C LEU A 97 -17.88 10.17 -5.71
N ARG A 98 -19.12 9.79 -5.37
CA ARG A 98 -19.51 9.54 -3.97
C ARG A 98 -18.74 8.38 -3.35
N TYR A 99 -18.53 7.29 -4.09
CA TYR A 99 -17.75 6.15 -3.65
C TYR A 99 -16.29 6.52 -3.37
N LEU A 100 -15.68 7.31 -4.26
CA LEU A 100 -14.29 7.72 -4.15
C LEU A 100 -14.06 8.86 -3.15
N SER A 101 -15.11 9.55 -2.69
CA SER A 101 -14.96 10.69 -1.76
C SER A 101 -14.32 10.28 -0.42
N GLN A 102 -14.67 9.12 0.11
CA GLN A 102 -14.09 8.62 1.36
C GLN A 102 -12.62 8.19 1.22
N PRO A 103 -12.22 7.38 0.23
CA PRO A 103 -10.82 7.15 -0.11
C PRO A 103 -10.01 8.44 -0.30
N ALA A 104 -10.56 9.40 -1.05
CA ALA A 104 -9.90 10.68 -1.28
C ALA A 104 -9.69 11.47 0.02
N LEU A 105 -10.70 11.52 0.90
CA LEU A 105 -10.57 12.16 2.22
C LEU A 105 -9.44 11.52 3.05
N TRP A 106 -9.37 10.20 3.10
CA TRP A 106 -8.31 9.50 3.83
C TRP A 106 -6.92 9.73 3.22
N GLY A 107 -6.84 9.73 1.88
CA GLY A 107 -5.61 10.03 1.16
C GLY A 107 -5.07 11.42 1.47
N VAL A 108 -5.94 12.43 1.34
CA VAL A 108 -5.58 13.83 1.59
C VAL A 108 -5.25 14.07 3.07
N ALA A 109 -6.10 13.59 3.99
CA ALA A 109 -5.87 13.76 5.43
C ALA A 109 -4.58 13.05 5.88
N GLY A 110 -4.34 11.82 5.41
CA GLY A 110 -3.13 11.08 5.74
C GLY A 110 -1.86 11.76 5.22
N LEU A 111 -1.85 12.17 3.94
CA LEU A 111 -0.70 12.83 3.35
C LEU A 111 -0.39 14.18 4.03
N ILE A 112 -1.41 15.01 4.25
CA ILE A 112 -1.25 16.29 4.95
C ILE A 112 -0.71 16.06 6.36
N SER A 113 -1.26 15.09 7.10
CA SER A 113 -0.80 14.78 8.46
C SER A 113 0.66 14.35 8.48
N ALA A 114 1.09 13.50 7.55
CA ALA A 114 2.49 13.07 7.47
C ALA A 114 3.44 14.23 7.13
N LEU A 115 3.09 15.04 6.11
CA LEU A 115 3.91 16.19 5.69
C LEU A 115 4.02 17.25 6.80
N LEU A 116 2.89 17.62 7.43
CA LEU A 116 2.90 18.58 8.53
C LEU A 116 3.72 18.06 9.70
N THR A 117 3.59 16.79 10.04
CA THR A 117 4.35 16.19 11.13
C THR A 117 5.84 16.20 10.83
N GLN A 118 6.24 15.92 9.60
CA GLN A 118 7.67 16.00 9.21
C GLN A 118 8.20 17.41 9.41
N VAL A 119 7.48 18.44 8.95
CA VAL A 119 7.89 19.84 9.12
C VAL A 119 8.01 20.20 10.60
N VAL A 120 6.99 19.88 11.39
CA VAL A 120 6.99 20.13 12.84
C VAL A 120 8.13 19.38 13.54
N TYR A 121 8.35 18.12 13.18
CA TYR A 121 9.44 17.32 13.75
C TYR A 121 10.81 17.92 13.46
N VAL A 122 11.08 18.33 12.22
CA VAL A 122 12.36 19.00 11.84
C VAL A 122 12.56 20.27 12.65
N TYR A 123 11.51 21.06 12.82
CA TYR A 123 11.57 22.32 13.57
C TYR A 123 11.80 22.09 15.08
N LEU A 124 11.01 21.21 15.71
CA LEU A 124 11.07 20.97 17.16
C LEU A 124 12.31 20.19 17.60
N SER A 125 12.86 19.34 16.73
CA SER A 125 14.09 18.57 17.02
C SER A 125 15.37 19.39 16.96
N GLY A 126 15.30 20.68 16.64
CA GLY A 126 16.46 21.54 16.47
C GLY A 126 17.26 21.28 15.19
N ASN A 127 16.73 20.45 14.28
CA ASN A 127 17.37 20.11 13.01
C ASN A 127 17.02 21.05 11.85
N SER A 128 16.49 22.23 12.14
CA SER A 128 16.12 23.21 11.11
C SER A 128 17.29 23.63 10.21
N GLY A 129 18.52 23.62 10.74
CA GLY A 129 19.74 23.84 9.96
C GLY A 129 20.13 22.70 9.02
N ASN A 130 19.55 21.51 9.21
CA ASN A 130 19.74 20.31 8.40
C ASN A 130 18.50 19.93 7.57
N ALA A 131 17.63 20.90 7.28
CA ALA A 131 16.41 20.67 6.50
C ALA A 131 16.70 19.97 5.15
N ASP A 132 17.85 20.27 4.55
CA ASP A 132 18.31 19.63 3.31
C ASP A 132 18.50 18.12 3.44
N ALA A 133 18.86 17.60 4.61
CA ALA A 133 18.94 16.16 4.84
C ALA A 133 17.58 15.47 4.69
N PHE A 134 16.50 16.12 5.10
CA PHE A 134 15.12 15.61 4.96
C PHE A 134 14.58 15.77 3.53
N THR A 135 15.03 16.80 2.80
CA THR A 135 14.66 17.02 1.40
C THR A 135 15.59 16.31 0.43
N SER A 136 16.74 15.82 0.85
CA SER A 136 17.70 15.08 0.02
C SER A 136 17.06 13.90 -0.71
N SER A 137 15.99 13.36 -0.15
CA SER A 137 15.14 12.37 -0.82
C SER A 137 14.58 12.83 -2.16
N PHE A 138 14.49 14.12 -2.42
CA PHE A 138 13.96 14.69 -3.65
C PHE A 138 15.02 15.38 -4.51
N THR A 139 16.17 15.70 -3.93
CA THR A 139 17.22 16.53 -4.56
C THR A 139 18.53 15.79 -4.83
N SER A 140 18.75 14.59 -4.25
CA SER A 140 19.99 13.84 -4.46
C SER A 140 20.06 13.20 -5.85
N ASP A 141 21.29 13.01 -6.35
CA ASP A 141 21.54 12.24 -7.56
C ASP A 141 20.98 10.83 -7.47
N LEU A 142 20.47 10.34 -8.60
CA LEU A 142 19.81 9.04 -8.71
C LEU A 142 20.76 8.01 -9.35
N LEU A 143 21.09 6.97 -8.61
CA LEU A 143 21.94 5.88 -9.05
C LEU A 143 21.08 4.80 -9.75
N TRP A 144 20.60 5.09 -10.96
CA TRP A 144 19.68 4.25 -11.74
C TRP A 144 20.16 2.82 -11.97
N TYR A 145 21.49 2.60 -12.00
CA TYR A 145 22.07 1.27 -12.17
C TYR A 145 21.65 0.27 -11.08
N ARG A 146 21.27 0.76 -9.88
CA ARG A 146 20.82 -0.08 -8.76
C ARG A 146 19.53 -0.82 -9.03
N LEU A 147 18.72 -0.30 -9.95
CA LEU A 147 17.46 -0.96 -10.33
C LEU A 147 17.68 -2.27 -11.06
N TRP A 148 18.83 -2.42 -11.71
CA TRP A 148 19.21 -3.57 -12.51
C TRP A 148 20.35 -4.36 -11.87
N PRO A 149 20.64 -5.60 -12.34
CA PRO A 149 21.76 -6.39 -11.84
C PRO A 149 23.07 -5.60 -11.81
N ASN A 150 23.72 -5.57 -10.66
CA ASN A 150 24.97 -4.81 -10.46
C ASN A 150 25.85 -5.48 -9.39
N ALA A 151 27.09 -4.98 -9.21
CA ALA A 151 28.05 -5.56 -8.28
C ALA A 151 27.61 -5.50 -6.81
N ASN A 152 26.82 -4.50 -6.41
CA ASN A 152 26.37 -4.33 -5.03
C ASN A 152 25.13 -5.21 -4.72
N PHE A 153 24.27 -5.43 -5.71
CA PHE A 153 23.10 -6.28 -5.61
C PHE A 153 22.89 -7.06 -6.92
N PRO A 154 23.35 -8.33 -6.98
CA PRO A 154 23.40 -9.10 -8.23
C PRO A 154 22.08 -9.24 -8.97
N LEU A 155 20.96 -9.23 -8.26
CA LEU A 155 19.62 -9.28 -8.88
C LEU A 155 19.16 -7.91 -9.38
N GLY A 156 19.59 -6.82 -8.75
CA GLY A 156 18.98 -5.51 -8.92
C GLY A 156 17.61 -5.40 -8.25
N VAL A 157 17.19 -4.17 -7.93
CA VAL A 157 15.97 -3.94 -7.14
C VAL A 157 14.71 -4.39 -7.87
N ILE A 158 14.56 -4.03 -9.16
CA ILE A 158 13.34 -4.36 -9.93
C ILE A 158 13.19 -5.87 -10.13
N PRO A 159 14.17 -6.58 -10.69
CA PRO A 159 14.03 -8.03 -10.86
C PRO A 159 13.85 -8.77 -9.54
N ALA A 160 14.54 -8.35 -8.46
CA ALA A 160 14.39 -8.95 -7.15
C ALA A 160 12.98 -8.72 -6.57
N ALA A 161 12.43 -7.51 -6.67
CA ALA A 161 11.07 -7.21 -6.23
C ALA A 161 10.03 -8.04 -6.99
N LEU A 162 10.17 -8.16 -8.31
CA LEU A 162 9.28 -8.98 -9.13
C LEU A 162 9.43 -10.47 -8.83
N LEU A 163 10.65 -10.97 -8.59
CA LEU A 163 10.89 -12.35 -8.21
C LEU A 163 10.22 -12.69 -6.87
N VAL A 164 10.28 -11.78 -5.91
CA VAL A 164 9.73 -12.00 -4.56
C VAL A 164 8.21 -11.82 -4.54
N SER A 165 7.65 -10.80 -5.20
CA SER A 165 6.20 -10.52 -5.20
C SER A 165 5.44 -11.27 -6.31
N GLY A 166 6.08 -11.56 -7.44
CA GLY A 166 5.45 -12.16 -8.61
C GLY A 166 4.72 -13.47 -8.32
N PRO A 167 5.32 -14.47 -7.67
CA PRO A 167 4.64 -15.72 -7.33
C PRO A 167 3.39 -15.50 -6.48
N LEU A 168 3.41 -14.54 -5.56
CA LEU A 168 2.26 -14.20 -4.72
C LEU A 168 1.12 -13.59 -5.56
N ILE A 169 1.46 -12.63 -6.44
CA ILE A 169 0.51 -11.99 -7.35
C ILE A 169 -0.10 -13.02 -8.32
N VAL A 170 0.74 -13.86 -8.94
CA VAL A 170 0.28 -14.92 -9.85
C VAL A 170 -0.63 -15.91 -9.12
N THR A 171 -0.28 -16.32 -7.90
CA THR A 171 -1.11 -17.24 -7.12
C THR A 171 -2.46 -16.62 -6.78
N VAL A 172 -2.50 -15.34 -6.39
CA VAL A 172 -3.76 -14.61 -6.16
C VAL A 172 -4.62 -14.59 -7.42
N THR A 173 -4.04 -14.25 -8.56
CA THR A 173 -4.78 -14.10 -9.83
C THR A 173 -5.27 -15.42 -10.39
N LEU A 174 -4.51 -16.50 -10.25
CA LEU A 174 -4.86 -17.82 -10.82
C LEU A 174 -5.70 -18.67 -9.86
N ALA A 175 -5.41 -18.62 -8.55
CA ALA A 175 -6.01 -19.52 -7.58
C ALA A 175 -7.32 -19.00 -6.98
N THR A 176 -7.55 -17.69 -6.99
CA THR A 176 -8.75 -17.09 -6.43
C THR A 176 -9.61 -16.49 -7.53
N HIS A 177 -10.72 -17.09 -7.89
CA HIS A 177 -11.66 -16.50 -8.87
C HIS A 177 -12.34 -15.20 -8.39
N GLN A 178 -12.12 -14.81 -7.15
CA GLN A 178 -12.73 -13.64 -6.53
C GLN A 178 -12.35 -12.31 -7.21
N TRP A 179 -11.20 -12.24 -7.88
CA TRP A 179 -10.80 -11.05 -8.60
C TRP A 179 -11.77 -10.67 -9.74
N LYS A 180 -12.51 -11.65 -10.30
CA LYS A 180 -13.52 -11.42 -11.35
C LYS A 180 -14.78 -10.72 -10.83
N SER A 181 -14.99 -10.73 -9.51
CA SER A 181 -16.16 -10.14 -8.87
C SER A 181 -15.99 -8.69 -8.43
N LEU A 182 -14.80 -8.11 -8.65
CA LEU A 182 -14.51 -6.73 -8.31
C LEU A 182 -14.83 -5.79 -9.48
N HIS A 183 -15.44 -4.64 -9.18
CA HIS A 183 -15.65 -3.58 -10.18
C HIS A 183 -14.31 -2.99 -10.64
N SER A 184 -14.23 -2.59 -11.92
CA SER A 184 -12.99 -2.08 -12.54
C SER A 184 -12.36 -0.90 -11.78
N ILE A 185 -13.15 -0.02 -11.19
CA ILE A 185 -12.68 1.12 -10.39
C ILE A 185 -11.92 0.66 -9.14
N ARG A 186 -12.41 -0.38 -8.45
CA ARG A 186 -11.74 -0.97 -7.29
C ARG A 186 -10.40 -1.58 -7.69
N TRP A 187 -10.37 -2.26 -8.83
CA TRP A 187 -9.13 -2.78 -9.43
C TRP A 187 -8.14 -1.68 -9.78
N LEU A 188 -8.59 -0.65 -10.49
CA LEU A 188 -7.75 0.49 -10.86
C LEU A 188 -7.15 1.16 -9.61
N GLY A 189 -7.95 1.31 -8.54
CA GLY A 189 -7.46 1.85 -7.28
C GLY A 189 -6.38 0.96 -6.63
N LEU A 190 -6.62 -0.33 -6.51
CA LEU A 190 -5.65 -1.28 -5.92
C LEU A 190 -4.35 -1.36 -6.74
N ILE A 191 -4.46 -1.54 -8.06
CA ILE A 191 -3.31 -1.60 -8.95
C ILE A 191 -2.57 -0.27 -8.96
N GLY A 192 -3.29 0.86 -9.03
CA GLY A 192 -2.70 2.19 -9.01
C GLY A 192 -1.87 2.44 -7.75
N MET A 193 -2.37 2.05 -6.57
CA MET A 193 -1.63 2.16 -5.31
C MET A 193 -0.39 1.26 -5.30
N LEU A 194 -0.50 0.01 -5.75
CA LEU A 194 0.64 -0.92 -5.83
C LEU A 194 1.72 -0.39 -6.79
N LEU A 195 1.32 0.12 -7.96
CA LEU A 195 2.25 0.71 -8.92
C LEU A 195 2.91 1.99 -8.39
N ALA A 196 2.14 2.85 -7.70
CA ALA A 196 2.67 4.07 -7.09
C ALA A 196 3.72 3.74 -6.00
N LEU A 197 3.43 2.77 -5.12
CA LEU A 197 4.39 2.33 -4.11
C LEU A 197 5.60 1.64 -4.73
N PHE A 198 5.41 0.80 -5.74
CA PHE A 198 6.51 0.16 -6.46
C PHE A 198 7.44 1.19 -7.09
N ALA A 199 6.89 2.13 -7.86
CA ALA A 199 7.66 3.19 -8.52
C ALA A 199 8.35 4.12 -7.51
N GLY A 200 7.63 4.59 -6.48
CA GLY A 200 8.19 5.42 -5.43
C GLY A 200 9.32 4.72 -4.68
N SER A 201 9.14 3.47 -4.31
CA SER A 201 10.15 2.64 -3.65
C SER A 201 11.37 2.39 -4.56
N ALA A 202 11.16 2.15 -5.85
CA ALA A 202 12.25 2.04 -6.82
C ALA A 202 13.07 3.33 -6.90
N VAL A 203 12.42 4.49 -6.98
CA VAL A 203 13.10 5.80 -6.95
C VAL A 203 13.90 5.99 -5.67
N VAL A 204 13.33 5.68 -4.49
CA VAL A 204 14.06 5.76 -3.21
C VAL A 204 15.28 4.85 -3.19
N SER A 205 15.19 3.65 -3.78
CA SER A 205 16.32 2.71 -3.87
C SER A 205 17.47 3.22 -4.75
N THR A 206 17.24 4.17 -5.65
CA THR A 206 18.31 4.76 -6.48
C THR A 206 19.09 5.85 -5.77
N LYS A 207 18.64 6.36 -4.63
CA LYS A 207 19.26 7.49 -3.95
C LYS A 207 20.55 7.11 -3.24
N ILE A 208 21.45 8.08 -3.13
CA ILE A 208 22.67 7.96 -2.33
C ILE A 208 22.25 7.73 -0.87
N GLY A 209 22.80 6.68 -0.25
CA GLY A 209 22.40 6.26 1.11
C GLY A 209 21.12 5.44 1.21
N GLY A 210 20.36 5.29 0.11
CA GLY A 210 19.12 4.53 0.09
C GLY A 210 19.26 3.01 0.09
N GLY A 211 20.47 2.46 0.01
CA GLY A 211 20.71 1.02 -0.13
C GLY A 211 20.21 0.45 -1.47
N GLY A 212 20.99 -0.40 -2.09
CA GLY A 212 20.67 -0.99 -3.40
C GLY A 212 19.94 -2.34 -3.32
N ASP A 213 19.32 -2.65 -2.18
CA ASP A 213 18.59 -3.90 -1.94
C ASP A 213 17.06 -3.68 -1.85
N LEU A 214 16.32 -4.64 -1.33
CA LEU A 214 14.86 -4.60 -1.24
C LEU A 214 14.30 -3.83 -0.04
N HIS A 215 15.11 -3.31 0.87
CA HIS A 215 14.57 -2.70 2.10
C HIS A 215 13.72 -1.44 1.85
N ASN A 216 13.92 -0.76 0.73
CA ASN A 216 13.08 0.38 0.34
C ASN A 216 11.76 -0.04 -0.33
N MET A 217 11.61 -1.34 -0.66
CA MET A 217 10.38 -1.91 -1.20
C MET A 217 9.40 -2.36 -0.11
N ASP A 218 9.70 -2.09 1.16
CA ASP A 218 8.94 -2.53 2.33
C ASP A 218 7.47 -2.08 2.31
N ALA A 219 7.18 -0.83 2.00
CA ALA A 219 5.81 -0.31 1.90
C ALA A 219 5.00 -1.02 0.78
N TYR A 220 5.61 -1.19 -0.40
CA TYR A 220 5.02 -1.95 -1.49
C TYR A 220 4.73 -3.40 -1.08
N ALA A 221 5.69 -4.05 -0.45
CA ALA A 221 5.59 -5.43 -0.02
C ALA A 221 4.46 -5.63 1.00
N VAL A 222 4.34 -4.75 1.98
CA VAL A 222 3.27 -4.79 2.98
C VAL A 222 1.90 -4.68 2.30
N LEU A 223 1.72 -3.75 1.36
CA LEU A 223 0.43 -3.61 0.67
C LEU A 223 0.10 -4.83 -0.20
N VAL A 224 1.08 -5.38 -0.94
CA VAL A 224 0.91 -6.65 -1.68
C VAL A 224 0.50 -7.77 -0.73
N GLY A 225 1.16 -7.88 0.43
CA GLY A 225 0.84 -8.88 1.45
C GLY A 225 -0.57 -8.75 1.99
N ILE A 226 -1.02 -7.53 2.31
CA ILE A 226 -2.39 -7.27 2.78
C ILE A 226 -3.41 -7.66 1.72
N VAL A 227 -3.23 -7.20 0.48
CA VAL A 227 -4.14 -7.54 -0.63
C VAL A 227 -4.20 -9.05 -0.82
N ALA A 228 -3.05 -9.72 -0.85
CA ALA A 228 -2.99 -11.17 -1.00
C ALA A 228 -3.72 -11.91 0.14
N LEU A 229 -3.52 -11.49 1.40
CA LEU A 229 -4.20 -12.07 2.56
C LEU A 229 -5.72 -11.96 2.45
N TYR A 230 -6.24 -10.83 1.97
CA TYR A 230 -7.67 -10.64 1.76
C TYR A 230 -8.23 -11.63 0.72
N PHE A 231 -7.52 -11.80 -0.40
CA PHE A 231 -7.92 -12.77 -1.41
C PHE A 231 -7.86 -14.22 -0.90
N PHE A 232 -6.77 -14.60 -0.22
CA PHE A 232 -6.60 -15.96 0.31
C PHE A 232 -7.56 -16.30 1.46
N SER A 233 -7.93 -15.32 2.27
CA SER A 233 -8.88 -15.51 3.35
C SER A 233 -10.34 -15.47 2.90
N GLY A 234 -10.61 -15.17 1.62
CA GLY A 234 -11.96 -15.06 1.09
C GLY A 234 -12.74 -13.85 1.66
N ARG A 235 -12.04 -12.82 2.15
CA ARG A 235 -12.66 -11.64 2.76
C ARG A 235 -13.00 -10.54 1.76
N VAL A 236 -12.65 -10.71 0.50
CA VAL A 236 -12.96 -9.77 -0.57
C VAL A 236 -14.46 -9.80 -0.84
N GLN A 237 -15.11 -8.64 -0.72
CA GLN A 237 -16.55 -8.52 -1.00
C GLN A 237 -16.78 -8.36 -2.50
N ALA A 238 -17.54 -9.31 -3.07
CA ALA A 238 -17.95 -9.28 -4.47
C ALA A 238 -18.97 -8.14 -4.71
N GLU A 239 -19.02 -7.65 -5.95
CA GLU A 239 -20.16 -6.84 -6.39
C GLU A 239 -21.43 -7.68 -6.31
N PRO A 240 -22.59 -7.10 -5.94
CA PRO A 240 -23.85 -7.80 -6.00
C PRO A 240 -24.06 -8.33 -7.42
N SER A 241 -24.21 -9.66 -7.56
CA SER A 241 -24.60 -10.23 -8.86
C SER A 241 -26.06 -9.87 -9.09
N GLU A 242 -26.38 -9.38 -10.28
CA GLU A 242 -27.77 -9.38 -10.73
C GLU A 242 -28.29 -10.82 -10.57
N LYS A 243 -29.33 -10.99 -9.76
CA LYS A 243 -30.03 -12.26 -9.73
C LYS A 243 -30.63 -12.45 -11.11
N GLN A 244 -30.17 -13.49 -11.80
CA GLN A 244 -30.86 -14.07 -12.94
C GLN A 244 -32.28 -14.50 -12.54
#